data_37214e58f8a2ee9a92dd863d9908c9c0
#
_entry.id   37214e58f8a2ee9a92dd863d9908c9c0
#
_cell.length_a   1.000
_cell.length_b   1.000
_cell.length_c   1.000
_cell.angle_alpha   90.00
_cell.angle_beta   90.00
_cell.angle_gamma   90.00
#
_symmetry.space_group_name_H-M   'P 1'
#
loop_
_entity.id
_entity.type
_entity.pdbx_description
1 polymer ?
#
loop_
_entity_poly.entity_id
_entity_poly.type
_entity_poly.pdbx_seq_one_letter_code
_entity_poly.pdbx_strand_id
1 'polypeptide(L)'
;MTQLHLPLKFLEHSAQANVREPWLLVLMHGVGSNEQDLFGLARLMPPQFHVLSLRAPYVLSPDAYAWFEFGVLPNGERQIDEAQERESRFLVGEMIESAAQQLGVPPERIVVGGFSQGGIMALSLLLTQPAKLRAAMVWHSRLLSQVVPHIAPPEAFEGKALWVSHGSADNVIPPGAAQVTRELARTLPLVLSGSDFPGAHEIRPAELQGSIAWLQALSTPA
;
A
#
# COMPACT_ATOMS: atom_id res chain seq x y z
N MET A 1 16.00 -13.80 16.82
CA MET A 1 14.82 -13.14 16.20
C MET A 1 13.66 -14.12 16.27
N THR A 2 12.52 -13.72 16.81
CA THR A 2 11.32 -14.56 16.85
C THR A 2 10.78 -14.65 15.43
N GLN A 3 10.56 -15.85 14.92
CA GLN A 3 9.96 -16.05 13.60
C GLN A 3 8.51 -15.56 13.64
N LEU A 4 8.13 -14.66 12.71
CA LEU A 4 6.74 -14.20 12.60
C LEU A 4 5.85 -15.30 12.03
N HIS A 5 4.68 -15.49 12.64
CA HIS A 5 3.64 -16.41 12.18
C HIS A 5 2.45 -15.59 11.68
N LEU A 6 2.34 -15.43 10.36
CA LEU A 6 1.39 -14.54 9.71
C LEU A 6 0.54 -15.27 8.67
N PRO A 7 -0.69 -14.80 8.38
CA PRO A 7 -1.63 -15.52 7.52
C PRO A 7 -1.26 -15.58 6.04
N LEU A 8 -0.46 -14.62 5.55
CA LEU A 8 0.00 -14.61 4.16
C LEU A 8 1.50 -14.91 4.09
N LYS A 9 1.95 -15.43 2.95
CA LYS A 9 3.38 -15.56 2.66
C LYS A 9 4.01 -14.18 2.50
N PHE A 10 5.22 -14.00 3.04
CA PHE A 10 5.93 -12.73 3.03
C PHE A 10 7.45 -12.91 3.02
N LEU A 11 8.14 -11.84 2.67
CA LEU A 11 9.55 -11.63 2.91
C LEU A 11 9.72 -10.51 3.94
N GLU A 12 10.75 -10.62 4.77
CA GLU A 12 10.98 -9.74 5.91
C GLU A 12 12.36 -9.08 5.84
N HIS A 13 12.40 -7.77 6.09
CA HIS A 13 13.61 -7.01 6.35
C HIS A 13 13.45 -6.25 7.66
N SER A 14 14.19 -6.66 8.69
CA SER A 14 14.07 -6.08 10.04
C SER A 14 14.59 -4.65 10.09
N ALA A 15 13.97 -3.82 10.92
CA ALA A 15 14.53 -2.54 11.31
C ALA A 15 15.93 -2.71 11.93
N GLN A 16 16.76 -1.67 11.90
CA GLN A 16 18.09 -1.74 12.52
C GLN A 16 18.01 -1.98 14.03
N ALA A 17 18.93 -2.79 14.55
CA ALA A 17 18.91 -3.29 15.93
C ALA A 17 18.98 -2.18 17.01
N ASN A 18 19.47 -1.00 16.68
CA ASN A 18 19.55 0.16 17.59
C ASN A 18 18.27 1.01 17.63
N VAL A 19 17.27 0.70 16.81
CA VAL A 19 15.97 1.40 16.78
C VAL A 19 15.12 0.95 17.96
N ARG A 20 14.77 1.87 18.85
CA ARG A 20 13.94 1.57 20.03
C ARG A 20 12.46 1.49 19.71
N GLU A 21 12.01 2.28 18.76
CA GLU A 21 10.61 2.40 18.36
C GLU A 21 10.47 2.15 16.85
N PRO A 22 10.49 0.88 16.42
CA PRO A 22 10.38 0.56 15.00
C PRO A 22 9.01 0.94 14.43
N TRP A 23 9.01 1.24 13.13
CA TRP A 23 7.85 1.35 12.30
C TRP A 23 7.66 0.05 11.51
N LEU A 24 6.42 -0.26 11.15
CA LEU A 24 6.10 -1.35 10.23
C LEU A 24 5.70 -0.78 8.86
N LEU A 25 6.35 -1.26 7.80
CA LEU A 25 5.97 -1.00 6.42
C LEU A 25 5.55 -2.32 5.75
N VAL A 26 4.30 -2.38 5.32
CA VAL A 26 3.75 -3.53 4.61
C VAL A 26 3.65 -3.19 3.13
N LEU A 27 4.36 -3.92 2.26
CA LEU A 27 4.41 -3.69 0.82
C LEU A 27 3.59 -4.74 0.06
N MET A 28 2.82 -4.29 -0.92
CA MET A 28 1.92 -5.09 -1.76
C MET A 28 2.25 -4.91 -3.24
N HIS A 29 2.60 -5.99 -3.92
CA HIS A 29 3.00 -6.01 -5.33
C HIS A 29 1.84 -5.79 -6.30
N GLY A 30 2.14 -5.51 -7.56
CA GLY A 30 1.17 -5.45 -8.65
C GLY A 30 0.66 -6.82 -9.09
N VAL A 31 -0.47 -6.85 -9.82
CA VAL A 31 -1.01 -8.09 -10.40
C VAL A 31 0.02 -8.80 -11.28
N GLY A 32 0.10 -10.13 -11.17
CA GLY A 32 1.03 -10.95 -11.95
C GLY A 32 2.43 -11.01 -11.36
N SER A 33 2.68 -10.38 -10.21
CA SER A 33 3.96 -10.41 -9.51
C SER A 33 3.89 -11.23 -8.22
N ASN A 34 4.84 -11.06 -7.32
CA ASN A 34 4.93 -11.79 -6.05
C ASN A 34 5.67 -10.96 -4.97
N GLU A 35 5.90 -11.55 -3.79
CA GLU A 35 6.55 -10.90 -2.65
C GLU A 35 8.00 -10.44 -2.90
N GLN A 36 8.67 -10.93 -3.94
CA GLN A 36 10.06 -10.55 -4.24
C GLN A 36 10.15 -9.19 -4.94
N ASP A 37 9.10 -8.78 -5.64
CA ASP A 37 9.05 -7.57 -6.48
C ASP A 37 9.43 -6.31 -5.69
N LEU A 38 8.61 -5.92 -4.74
CA LEU A 38 8.88 -4.74 -3.91
C LEU A 38 9.89 -5.00 -2.78
N PHE A 39 10.21 -6.27 -2.48
CA PHE A 39 11.21 -6.61 -1.47
C PHE A 39 12.60 -6.08 -1.82
N GLY A 40 12.92 -5.95 -3.12
CA GLY A 40 14.15 -5.30 -3.57
C GLY A 40 14.33 -3.87 -3.05
N LEU A 41 13.22 -3.18 -2.74
CA LEU A 41 13.23 -1.83 -2.20
C LEU A 41 13.44 -1.77 -0.67
N ALA A 42 13.26 -2.88 0.04
CA ALA A 42 13.27 -2.91 1.51
C ALA A 42 14.56 -2.34 2.11
N ARG A 43 15.71 -2.60 1.49
CA ARG A 43 17.03 -2.10 1.95
C ARG A 43 17.23 -0.60 1.73
N LEU A 44 16.39 0.03 0.92
CA LEU A 44 16.42 1.46 0.64
C LEU A 44 15.49 2.24 1.58
N MET A 45 14.62 1.55 2.30
CA MET A 45 13.71 2.17 3.26
C MET A 45 14.47 2.73 4.47
N PRO A 46 13.93 3.76 5.15
CA PRO A 46 14.56 4.32 6.32
C PRO A 46 14.82 3.24 7.39
N PRO A 47 15.95 3.32 8.12
CA PRO A 47 16.44 2.23 8.97
C PRO A 47 15.52 1.85 10.15
N GLN A 48 14.57 2.71 10.50
CA GLN A 48 13.57 2.46 11.52
C GLN A 48 12.40 1.59 11.05
N PHE A 49 12.29 1.30 9.73
CA PHE A 49 11.22 0.48 9.22
C PHE A 49 11.56 -1.01 9.23
N HIS A 50 10.71 -1.79 9.89
CA HIS A 50 10.57 -3.21 9.68
C HIS A 50 9.68 -3.41 8.45
N VAL A 51 10.19 -4.04 7.40
CA VAL A 51 9.50 -4.14 6.11
C VAL A 51 9.00 -5.58 5.90
N LEU A 52 7.73 -5.72 5.60
CA LEU A 52 7.13 -6.98 5.14
C LEU A 52 6.66 -6.79 3.71
N SER A 53 7.15 -7.61 2.78
CA SER A 53 6.67 -7.66 1.40
C SER A 53 5.79 -8.88 1.23
N LEU A 54 4.50 -8.69 0.96
CA LEU A 54 3.50 -9.73 0.98
C LEU A 54 3.30 -10.38 -0.39
N ARG A 55 2.96 -11.67 -0.39
CA ARG A 55 2.40 -12.37 -1.55
C ARG A 55 0.88 -12.30 -1.50
N ALA A 56 0.28 -11.91 -2.61
CA ALA A 56 -1.17 -11.92 -2.81
C ALA A 56 -1.73 -13.37 -2.78
N PRO A 57 -3.00 -13.57 -2.36
CA PRO A 57 -3.54 -14.90 -2.14
C PRO A 57 -3.91 -15.68 -3.41
N TYR A 58 -4.29 -14.99 -4.51
CA TYR A 58 -4.78 -15.65 -5.71
C TYR A 58 -3.67 -15.97 -6.70
N VAL A 59 -3.57 -17.25 -7.07
CA VAL A 59 -2.54 -17.76 -8.02
C VAL A 59 -3.04 -17.58 -9.44
N LEU A 60 -2.35 -16.82 -10.26
CA LEU A 60 -2.64 -16.68 -11.69
C LEU A 60 -1.84 -17.69 -12.55
N SER A 61 -0.58 -17.89 -12.19
CA SER A 61 0.33 -18.86 -12.82
C SER A 61 1.52 -19.10 -11.88
N PRO A 62 2.48 -19.99 -12.19
CA PRO A 62 3.69 -20.12 -11.41
C PRO A 62 4.36 -18.77 -11.17
N ASP A 63 4.62 -18.44 -9.88
CA ASP A 63 5.23 -17.18 -9.41
C ASP A 63 4.49 -15.87 -9.74
N ALA A 64 3.24 -15.95 -10.20
CA ALA A 64 2.38 -14.81 -10.52
C ALA A 64 1.10 -14.86 -9.70
N TYR A 65 0.83 -13.78 -8.94
CA TYR A 65 -0.26 -13.69 -7.98
C TYR A 65 -1.06 -12.39 -8.15
N ALA A 66 -2.28 -12.39 -7.63
CA ALA A 66 -3.18 -11.25 -7.64
C ALA A 66 -3.86 -11.06 -6.29
N TRP A 67 -4.17 -9.81 -5.95
CA TRP A 67 -5.00 -9.48 -4.80
C TRP A 67 -6.48 -9.75 -5.10
N PHE A 68 -6.85 -9.63 -6.37
CA PHE A 68 -8.15 -10.00 -6.94
C PHE A 68 -8.01 -10.18 -8.45
N GLU A 69 -8.84 -11.03 -9.02
CA GLU A 69 -8.93 -11.19 -10.46
C GLU A 69 -9.80 -10.10 -11.10
N PHE A 70 -9.61 -9.86 -12.38
CA PHE A 70 -10.45 -8.96 -13.16
C PHE A 70 -10.59 -9.42 -14.60
N GLY A 71 -11.76 -9.16 -15.17
CA GLY A 71 -12.02 -9.27 -16.59
C GLY A 71 -11.95 -7.91 -17.28
N VAL A 72 -11.89 -7.93 -18.61
CA VAL A 72 -12.02 -6.73 -19.44
C VAL A 72 -13.30 -6.83 -20.22
N LEU A 73 -14.20 -5.87 -20.01
CA LEU A 73 -15.47 -5.79 -20.72
C LEU A 73 -15.26 -5.37 -22.19
N PRO A 74 -16.26 -5.58 -23.09
CA PRO A 74 -16.16 -5.18 -24.49
C PRO A 74 -15.88 -3.68 -24.71
N ASN A 75 -16.24 -2.83 -23.75
CA ASN A 75 -15.96 -1.40 -23.76
C ASN A 75 -14.54 -1.03 -23.24
N GLY A 76 -13.72 -2.04 -22.90
CA GLY A 76 -12.38 -1.85 -22.35
C GLY A 76 -12.31 -1.60 -20.84
N GLU A 77 -13.44 -1.51 -20.15
CA GLU A 77 -13.47 -1.34 -18.70
C GLU A 77 -13.06 -2.63 -17.98
N ARG A 78 -12.34 -2.45 -16.87
CA ARG A 78 -11.95 -3.56 -15.98
C ARG A 78 -13.06 -3.81 -14.96
N GLN A 79 -13.63 -5.01 -15.01
CA GLN A 79 -14.55 -5.50 -13.98
C GLN A 79 -13.77 -6.41 -13.04
N ILE A 80 -13.65 -6.01 -11.77
CA ILE A 80 -12.93 -6.78 -10.75
C ILE A 80 -13.84 -7.81 -10.08
N ASP A 81 -13.25 -8.84 -9.51
CA ASP A 81 -13.90 -9.70 -8.53
C ASP A 81 -13.93 -8.99 -7.16
N GLU A 82 -15.08 -8.42 -6.84
CA GLU A 82 -15.27 -7.65 -5.60
C GLU A 82 -15.23 -8.53 -4.35
N ALA A 83 -15.58 -9.82 -4.46
CA ALA A 83 -15.50 -10.74 -3.33
C ALA A 83 -14.04 -11.04 -2.98
N GLN A 84 -13.22 -11.29 -3.99
CA GLN A 84 -11.78 -11.49 -3.82
C GLN A 84 -11.09 -10.22 -3.30
N GLU A 85 -11.48 -9.01 -3.75
CA GLU A 85 -10.95 -7.75 -3.19
C GLU A 85 -11.23 -7.64 -1.69
N ARG A 86 -12.49 -7.88 -1.29
CA ARG A 86 -12.89 -7.82 0.12
C ARG A 86 -12.15 -8.85 0.98
N GLU A 87 -12.01 -10.09 0.47
CA GLU A 87 -11.27 -11.15 1.15
C GLU A 87 -9.80 -10.79 1.32
N SER A 88 -9.14 -10.36 0.25
CA SER A 88 -7.73 -9.91 0.30
C SER A 88 -7.54 -8.74 1.26
N ARG A 89 -8.44 -7.76 1.25
CA ARG A 89 -8.39 -6.61 2.14
C ARG A 89 -8.57 -7.03 3.61
N PHE A 90 -9.45 -7.99 3.89
CA PHE A 90 -9.59 -8.58 5.22
C PHE A 90 -8.29 -9.31 5.62
N LEU A 91 -7.76 -10.20 4.78
CA LEU A 91 -6.52 -10.94 5.05
C LEU A 91 -5.31 -10.03 5.29
N VAL A 92 -5.17 -8.93 4.52
CA VAL A 92 -4.10 -7.96 4.76
C VAL A 92 -4.33 -7.21 6.08
N GLY A 93 -5.58 -6.90 6.44
CA GLY A 93 -5.92 -6.32 7.73
C GLY A 93 -5.51 -7.21 8.90
N GLU A 94 -5.80 -8.52 8.83
CA GLU A 94 -5.37 -9.52 9.81
C GLU A 94 -3.84 -9.68 9.86
N MET A 95 -3.21 -9.62 8.69
CA MET A 95 -1.75 -9.64 8.55
C MET A 95 -1.09 -8.49 9.30
N ILE A 96 -1.63 -7.27 9.13
CA ILE A 96 -1.15 -6.05 9.80
C ILE A 96 -1.31 -6.18 11.32
N GLU A 97 -2.48 -6.58 11.80
CA GLU A 97 -2.74 -6.72 13.25
C GLU A 97 -1.84 -7.77 13.88
N SER A 98 -1.70 -8.93 13.24
CA SER A 98 -0.85 -10.02 13.74
C SER A 98 0.63 -9.61 13.74
N ALA A 99 1.12 -8.96 12.69
CA ALA A 99 2.48 -8.45 12.63
C ALA A 99 2.72 -7.37 13.69
N ALA A 100 1.81 -6.42 13.82
CA ALA A 100 1.86 -5.35 14.81
C ALA A 100 1.96 -5.90 16.24
N GLN A 101 1.12 -6.87 16.58
CA GLN A 101 1.14 -7.52 17.88
C GLN A 101 2.47 -8.24 18.16
N GLN A 102 2.96 -9.04 17.20
CA GLN A 102 4.20 -9.82 17.36
C GLN A 102 5.45 -8.95 17.42
N LEU A 103 5.45 -7.80 16.72
CA LEU A 103 6.55 -6.84 16.68
C LEU A 103 6.44 -5.74 17.75
N GLY A 104 5.31 -5.62 18.45
CA GLY A 104 5.07 -4.54 19.42
C GLY A 104 4.96 -3.16 18.76
N VAL A 105 4.45 -3.08 17.52
CA VAL A 105 4.31 -1.83 16.77
C VAL A 105 2.86 -1.34 16.84
N PRO A 106 2.57 -0.16 17.39
CA PRO A 106 1.21 0.37 17.45
C PRO A 106 0.74 0.92 16.09
N PRO A 107 -0.58 1.04 15.86
CA PRO A 107 -1.15 1.51 14.58
C PRO A 107 -0.59 2.84 14.08
N GLU A 108 -0.20 3.75 14.99
CA GLU A 108 0.38 5.06 14.68
C GLU A 108 1.77 4.98 14.03
N ARG A 109 2.38 3.80 14.01
CA ARG A 109 3.68 3.52 13.38
C ARG A 109 3.59 2.47 12.28
N ILE A 110 2.41 2.27 11.70
CA ILE A 110 2.18 1.33 10.60
C ILE A 110 1.90 2.08 9.31
N VAL A 111 2.63 1.74 8.26
CA VAL A 111 2.40 2.23 6.89
C VAL A 111 2.13 1.03 5.99
N VAL A 112 1.13 1.15 5.14
CA VAL A 112 0.92 0.20 4.05
C VAL A 112 1.32 0.86 2.74
N GLY A 113 1.97 0.13 1.86
CA GLY A 113 2.39 0.64 0.55
C GLY A 113 2.12 -0.37 -0.55
N GLY A 114 1.90 0.11 -1.77
CA GLY A 114 1.74 -0.81 -2.87
C GLY A 114 1.81 -0.16 -4.25
N PHE A 115 2.14 -1.00 -5.21
CA PHE A 115 2.22 -0.65 -6.62
C PHE A 115 1.03 -1.23 -7.38
N SER A 116 0.44 -0.45 -8.28
CA SER A 116 -0.64 -0.90 -9.16
C SER A 116 -1.80 -1.52 -8.37
N GLN A 117 -2.09 -2.81 -8.53
CA GLN A 117 -3.11 -3.53 -7.77
C GLN A 117 -2.83 -3.52 -6.25
N GLY A 118 -1.56 -3.64 -5.84
CA GLY A 118 -1.17 -3.48 -4.42
C GLY A 118 -1.42 -2.07 -3.89
N GLY A 119 -1.28 -1.05 -4.73
CA GLY A 119 -1.64 0.33 -4.38
C GLY A 119 -3.16 0.52 -4.21
N ILE A 120 -3.98 -0.20 -5.01
CA ILE A 120 -5.43 -0.28 -4.79
C ILE A 120 -5.72 -0.84 -3.40
N MET A 121 -5.07 -1.93 -3.01
CA MET A 121 -5.23 -2.54 -1.68
C MET A 121 -4.81 -1.59 -0.56
N ALA A 122 -3.66 -0.91 -0.71
CA ALA A 122 -3.18 0.05 0.29
C ALA A 122 -4.16 1.21 0.50
N LEU A 123 -4.69 1.76 -0.60
CA LEU A 123 -5.70 2.82 -0.55
C LEU A 123 -7.01 2.32 0.08
N SER A 124 -7.50 1.15 -0.35
CA SER A 124 -8.73 0.55 0.18
C SER A 124 -8.63 0.29 1.69
N LEU A 125 -7.48 -0.18 2.17
CA LEU A 125 -7.22 -0.38 3.60
C LEU A 125 -7.26 0.94 4.38
N LEU A 126 -6.56 1.99 3.90
CA LEU A 126 -6.63 3.30 4.56
C LEU A 126 -8.06 3.83 4.61
N LEU A 127 -8.81 3.71 3.52
CA LEU A 127 -10.16 4.26 3.43
C LEU A 127 -11.18 3.50 4.29
N THR A 128 -11.02 2.19 4.47
CA THR A 128 -12.04 1.36 5.15
C THR A 128 -11.64 0.89 6.54
N GLN A 129 -10.34 0.88 6.87
CA GLN A 129 -9.79 0.40 8.14
C GLN A 129 -8.71 1.35 8.71
N PRO A 130 -8.95 2.69 8.74
CA PRO A 130 -7.93 3.67 9.14
C PRO A 130 -7.41 3.47 10.56
N ALA A 131 -8.18 2.83 11.44
CA ALA A 131 -7.75 2.54 12.81
C ALA A 131 -6.53 1.60 12.89
N LYS A 132 -6.28 0.78 11.86
CA LYS A 132 -5.20 -0.21 11.84
C LYS A 132 -3.83 0.36 11.43
N LEU A 133 -3.78 1.60 10.90
CA LEU A 133 -2.55 2.14 10.30
C LEU A 133 -2.46 3.67 10.43
N ARG A 134 -1.24 4.19 10.32
CA ARG A 134 -0.92 5.61 10.31
C ARG A 134 -1.07 6.22 8.92
N ALA A 135 -0.64 5.48 7.88
CA ALA A 135 -0.54 6.04 6.55
C ALA A 135 -0.59 4.99 5.44
N ALA A 136 -0.95 5.43 4.23
CA ALA A 136 -0.82 4.64 3.02
C ALA A 136 0.09 5.32 1.99
N MET A 137 0.83 4.51 1.23
CA MET A 137 1.70 4.92 0.12
C MET A 137 1.25 4.21 -1.15
N VAL A 138 0.81 4.99 -2.13
CA VAL A 138 0.11 4.51 -3.32
C VAL A 138 0.90 4.90 -4.57
N TRP A 139 1.46 3.91 -5.26
CA TRP A 139 2.19 4.07 -6.51
C TRP A 139 1.36 3.57 -7.69
N HIS A 140 1.19 4.40 -8.73
CA HIS A 140 0.58 4.03 -10.03
C HIS A 140 -0.74 3.28 -9.90
N SER A 141 -1.67 3.82 -9.13
CA SER A 141 -2.87 3.10 -8.73
C SER A 141 -4.14 3.94 -8.89
N ARG A 142 -5.27 3.39 -8.49
CA ARG A 142 -6.59 4.01 -8.62
C ARG A 142 -7.49 3.71 -7.43
N LEU A 143 -8.45 4.59 -7.21
CA LEU A 143 -9.58 4.34 -6.34
C LEU A 143 -10.54 3.33 -7.00
N LEU A 144 -11.05 2.38 -6.22
CA LEU A 144 -12.16 1.52 -6.61
C LEU A 144 -13.49 2.16 -6.24
N SER A 145 -14.42 2.27 -7.20
CA SER A 145 -15.74 2.84 -6.97
C SER A 145 -16.54 2.06 -5.91
N GLN A 146 -16.38 0.74 -5.86
CA GLN A 146 -17.01 -0.13 -4.88
C GLN A 146 -16.48 0.01 -3.45
N VAL A 147 -15.35 0.66 -3.24
CA VAL A 147 -14.82 0.99 -1.90
C VAL A 147 -15.47 2.25 -1.34
N VAL A 148 -15.90 3.16 -2.22
CA VAL A 148 -16.45 4.48 -1.81
C VAL A 148 -17.61 4.39 -0.80
N PRO A 149 -18.60 3.50 -0.94
CA PRO A 149 -19.67 3.35 0.03
C PRO A 149 -19.24 2.84 1.42
N HIS A 150 -18.00 2.34 1.53
CA HIS A 150 -17.44 1.75 2.75
C HIS A 150 -16.34 2.60 3.39
N ILE A 151 -16.15 3.83 2.90
CA ILE A 151 -15.18 4.76 3.51
C ILE A 151 -15.59 5.04 4.96
N ALA A 152 -14.61 4.97 5.86
CA ALA A 152 -14.80 5.28 7.27
C ALA A 152 -15.27 6.74 7.46
N PRO A 153 -15.89 7.08 8.59
CA PRO A 153 -16.35 8.44 8.83
C PRO A 153 -15.15 9.42 8.89
N PRO A 154 -15.34 10.70 8.51
CA PRO A 154 -14.24 11.65 8.33
C PRO A 154 -13.29 11.78 9.53
N GLU A 155 -13.79 11.76 10.74
CA GLU A 155 -13.01 11.85 11.98
C GLU A 155 -11.98 10.72 12.15
N ALA A 156 -12.20 9.57 11.51
CA ALA A 156 -11.26 8.44 11.54
C ALA A 156 -9.96 8.72 10.76
N PHE A 157 -9.92 9.79 9.97
CA PHE A 157 -8.75 10.19 9.18
C PHE A 157 -7.93 11.29 9.85
N GLU A 158 -8.32 11.80 10.99
CA GLU A 158 -7.50 12.74 11.75
C GLU A 158 -6.15 12.13 12.08
N GLY A 159 -5.08 12.88 11.78
CA GLY A 159 -3.72 12.42 11.96
C GLY A 159 -3.25 11.36 10.96
N LYS A 160 -4.04 10.90 9.99
CA LYS A 160 -3.60 9.98 8.94
C LYS A 160 -2.84 10.71 7.84
N ALA A 161 -2.06 9.95 7.06
CA ALA A 161 -1.34 10.49 5.91
C ALA A 161 -1.49 9.58 4.69
N LEU A 162 -1.50 10.20 3.51
CA LEU A 162 -1.58 9.50 2.23
C LEU A 162 -0.54 10.08 1.27
N TRP A 163 0.31 9.19 0.74
CA TRP A 163 1.17 9.49 -0.40
C TRP A 163 0.55 8.93 -1.67
N VAL A 164 0.41 9.77 -2.71
CA VAL A 164 -0.06 9.34 -4.03
C VAL A 164 0.91 9.83 -5.09
N SER A 165 1.54 8.90 -5.80
CA SER A 165 2.38 9.22 -6.94
C SER A 165 2.00 8.43 -8.18
N HIS A 166 2.28 9.00 -9.36
CA HIS A 166 1.88 8.43 -10.64
C HIS A 166 2.84 8.82 -11.75
N GLY A 167 2.94 7.95 -12.77
CA GLY A 167 3.66 8.25 -13.99
C GLY A 167 2.82 9.12 -14.93
N SER A 168 3.38 10.22 -15.41
CA SER A 168 2.65 11.15 -16.29
C SER A 168 2.32 10.57 -17.68
N ALA A 169 2.98 9.47 -18.07
CA ALA A 169 2.74 8.72 -19.31
C ALA A 169 2.26 7.29 -19.05
N ASP A 170 1.67 7.03 -17.87
CA ASP A 170 1.12 5.70 -17.53
C ASP A 170 -0.07 5.38 -18.44
N ASN A 171 0.08 4.32 -19.24
CA ASN A 171 -0.94 3.81 -20.17
C ASN A 171 -1.67 2.55 -19.65
N VAL A 172 -1.30 2.04 -18.48
CA VAL A 172 -1.94 0.90 -17.82
C VAL A 172 -3.03 1.36 -16.86
N ILE A 173 -2.70 2.34 -16.02
CA ILE A 173 -3.66 3.09 -15.20
C ILE A 173 -3.45 4.57 -15.55
N PRO A 174 -4.38 5.20 -16.28
CA PRO A 174 -4.20 6.58 -16.72
C PRO A 174 -3.98 7.57 -15.56
N PRO A 175 -3.17 8.64 -15.73
CA PRO A 175 -2.84 9.62 -14.67
C PRO A 175 -4.07 10.27 -14.03
N GLY A 176 -5.19 10.38 -14.76
CA GLY A 176 -6.48 10.85 -14.21
C GLY A 176 -6.98 10.03 -13.02
N ALA A 177 -6.58 8.76 -12.89
CA ALA A 177 -6.95 7.94 -11.75
C ALA A 177 -6.30 8.42 -10.43
N ALA A 178 -5.06 8.88 -10.49
CA ALA A 178 -4.41 9.50 -9.33
C ALA A 178 -5.07 10.83 -8.96
N GLN A 179 -5.52 11.60 -9.96
CA GLN A 179 -6.25 12.85 -9.71
C GLN A 179 -7.56 12.59 -8.95
N VAL A 180 -8.36 11.60 -9.37
CA VAL A 180 -9.59 11.18 -8.65
C VAL A 180 -9.28 10.79 -7.20
N THR A 181 -8.21 10.03 -6.98
CA THR A 181 -7.78 9.63 -5.64
C THR A 181 -7.42 10.85 -4.79
N ARG A 182 -6.67 11.81 -5.34
CA ARG A 182 -6.28 13.05 -4.65
C ARG A 182 -7.47 13.96 -4.37
N GLU A 183 -8.46 14.03 -5.27
CA GLU A 183 -9.70 14.80 -5.07
C GLU A 183 -10.49 14.25 -3.90
N LEU A 184 -10.70 12.93 -3.83
CA LEU A 184 -11.31 12.30 -2.67
C LEU A 184 -10.51 12.59 -1.39
N ALA A 185 -9.20 12.40 -1.40
CA ALA A 185 -8.35 12.57 -0.23
C ALA A 185 -8.42 13.99 0.34
N ARG A 186 -8.58 15.03 -0.51
CA ARG A 186 -8.75 16.43 -0.07
C ARG A 186 -10.07 16.71 0.67
N THR A 187 -11.05 15.81 0.57
CA THR A 187 -12.31 15.92 1.33
C THR A 187 -12.21 15.32 2.73
N LEU A 188 -11.10 14.64 3.05
CA LEU A 188 -10.87 13.97 4.32
C LEU A 188 -9.81 14.74 5.15
N PRO A 189 -9.90 14.72 6.51
CA PRO A 189 -8.95 15.40 7.39
C PRO A 189 -7.64 14.61 7.55
N LEU A 190 -6.99 14.27 6.42
CA LEU A 190 -5.69 13.61 6.37
C LEU A 190 -4.64 14.50 5.67
N VAL A 191 -3.37 14.17 5.87
CA VAL A 191 -2.26 14.85 5.18
C VAL A 191 -1.98 14.16 3.85
N LEU A 192 -2.35 14.83 2.75
CA LEU A 192 -2.06 14.35 1.39
C LEU A 192 -0.70 14.85 0.91
N SER A 193 0.11 13.94 0.38
CA SER A 193 1.43 14.21 -0.22
C SER A 193 1.58 13.42 -1.53
N GLY A 194 2.67 13.68 -2.24
CA GLY A 194 3.01 13.00 -3.49
C GLY A 194 2.93 13.91 -4.71
N SER A 195 3.35 13.39 -5.85
CA SER A 195 3.36 14.10 -7.13
C SER A 195 3.40 13.14 -8.31
N ASP A 196 3.22 13.66 -9.51
CA ASP A 196 3.42 12.89 -10.73
C ASP A 196 4.89 12.98 -11.16
N PHE A 197 5.38 11.90 -11.74
CA PHE A 197 6.75 11.76 -12.20
C PHE A 197 6.78 11.44 -13.71
N PRO A 198 7.80 11.88 -14.45
CA PRO A 198 7.99 11.46 -15.82
C PRO A 198 8.21 9.94 -15.87
N GLY A 199 7.33 9.21 -16.56
CA GLY A 199 7.42 7.75 -16.69
C GLY A 199 6.10 7.11 -17.04
N ALA A 200 6.15 5.83 -17.38
CA ALA A 200 5.01 4.97 -17.65
C ALA A 200 4.52 4.28 -16.37
N HIS A 201 4.08 3.01 -16.45
CA HIS A 201 3.61 2.21 -15.32
C HIS A 201 4.77 1.52 -14.59
N GLU A 202 5.63 2.31 -13.93
CA GLU A 202 6.84 1.84 -13.26
C GLU A 202 7.28 2.81 -12.16
N ILE A 203 7.83 2.31 -11.06
CA ILE A 203 8.42 3.16 -10.01
C ILE A 203 9.81 3.62 -10.48
N ARG A 204 9.97 4.91 -10.72
CA ARG A 204 11.22 5.55 -11.12
C ARG A 204 12.08 5.94 -9.90
N PRO A 205 13.42 6.05 -10.07
CA PRO A 205 14.31 6.44 -8.95
C PRO A 205 13.91 7.74 -8.26
N ALA A 206 13.51 8.77 -8.99
CA ALA A 206 13.09 10.04 -8.40
C ALA A 206 11.79 9.91 -7.58
N GLU A 207 10.83 9.10 -8.05
CA GLU A 207 9.60 8.77 -7.35
C GLU A 207 9.89 8.00 -6.06
N LEU A 208 10.73 6.98 -6.15
CA LEU A 208 11.16 6.19 -5.00
C LEU A 208 11.86 7.08 -3.96
N GLN A 209 12.77 7.97 -4.38
CA GLN A 209 13.43 8.92 -3.49
C GLN A 209 12.42 9.84 -2.78
N GLY A 210 11.41 10.34 -3.50
CA GLY A 210 10.31 11.13 -2.93
C GLY A 210 9.53 10.36 -1.87
N SER A 211 9.20 9.10 -2.15
CA SER A 211 8.50 8.21 -1.22
C SER A 211 9.32 7.93 0.04
N ILE A 212 10.64 7.67 -0.11
CA ILE A 212 11.57 7.45 1.00
C ILE A 212 11.68 8.72 1.87
N ALA A 213 11.83 9.89 1.25
CA ALA A 213 11.88 11.16 1.98
C ALA A 213 10.59 11.42 2.75
N TRP A 214 9.43 11.10 2.18
CA TRP A 214 8.15 11.18 2.87
C TRP A 214 8.06 10.22 4.06
N LEU A 215 8.48 8.94 3.91
CA LEU A 215 8.54 7.97 5.01
C LEU A 215 9.47 8.45 6.13
N GLN A 216 10.62 9.03 5.77
CA GLN A 216 11.57 9.60 6.73
C GLN A 216 10.93 10.74 7.54
N ALA A 217 10.27 11.67 6.85
CA ALA A 217 9.58 12.80 7.51
C ALA A 217 8.43 12.33 8.40
N LEU A 218 7.63 11.35 7.94
CA LEU A 218 6.50 10.80 8.69
C LEU A 218 6.94 10.13 9.99
N SER A 219 8.11 9.49 10.00
CA SER A 219 8.61 8.68 11.12
C SER A 219 9.63 9.43 12.02
N THR A 220 9.89 10.71 11.73
CA THR A 220 10.70 11.57 12.62
C THR A 220 9.81 12.14 13.72
N PRO A 221 10.19 12.01 14.99
CA PRO A 221 9.47 12.68 16.08
C PRO A 221 9.43 14.19 15.87
N ALA A 222 8.28 14.81 16.19
CA ALA A 222 8.10 16.25 16.16
C ALA A 222 8.90 16.96 17.27
#